data_3341fc95e68d80c9a0eca2809901ce1c
#
_entry.id   3341fc95e68d80c9a0eca2809901ce1c
#
_cell.length_a   1.000
_cell.length_b   1.000
_cell.length_c   1.000
_cell.angle_alpha   90.00
_cell.angle_beta   90.00
_cell.angle_gamma   90.00
#
_symmetry.space_group_name_H-M   'P 1'
#
loop_
_entity.id
_entity.type
_entity.pdbx_description
1 polymer ?
#
loop_
_entity_poly.entity_id
_entity_poly.type
_entity_poly.pdbx_seq_one_letter_code
_entity_poly.pdbx_strand_id
1 'polypeptide(L)'
;MAGSALQISLHRSLLQEPPLHFVISATWGPTDPTRAMLPFIFAASAVQAGDEVTLMLFHDAVYMAVEGAGAKLVPVGPPNRYEEVASHPKVTLWACKPCVEVRGLAGATLDRRIKLGGMNDFHAAATGADARVINY
;
A
#
# COMPACT_ATOMS: atom_id res chain seq x y z
N MET A 1 -7.33 23.31 -2.61
CA MET A 1 -6.58 22.17 -2.11
C MET A 1 -7.30 21.56 -0.90
N ALA A 2 -7.29 20.26 -0.81
CA ALA A 2 -7.78 19.60 0.39
C ALA A 2 -6.99 20.06 1.62
N GLY A 3 -7.61 20.02 2.79
CA GLY A 3 -6.93 20.33 4.04
C GLY A 3 -5.74 19.40 4.27
N SER A 4 -4.85 19.78 5.17
CA SER A 4 -3.71 18.94 5.54
C SER A 4 -4.20 17.64 6.19
N ALA A 5 -3.36 16.61 6.20
CA ALA A 5 -3.65 15.35 6.89
C ALA A 5 -3.99 15.57 8.37
N LEU A 6 -3.33 16.54 9.02
CA LEU A 6 -3.62 16.91 10.39
C LEU A 6 -5.04 17.46 10.56
N GLN A 7 -5.50 18.32 9.66
CA GLN A 7 -6.86 18.86 9.68
C GLN A 7 -7.90 17.77 9.49
N ILE A 8 -7.67 16.82 8.58
CA ILE A 8 -8.57 15.68 8.35
C ILE A 8 -8.66 14.81 9.60
N SER A 9 -7.53 14.52 10.24
CA SER A 9 -7.48 13.72 11.46
C SER A 9 -8.20 14.40 12.62
N LEU A 10 -7.99 15.71 12.82
CA LEU A 10 -8.69 16.49 13.85
C LEU A 10 -10.20 16.54 13.60
N HIS A 11 -10.63 16.71 12.35
CA HIS A 11 -12.04 16.71 12.00
C HIS A 11 -12.73 15.41 12.37
N ARG A 12 -12.12 14.28 12.03
CA ARG A 12 -12.64 12.97 12.40
C ARG A 12 -12.71 12.79 13.92
N SER A 13 -11.68 13.21 14.62
CA SER A 13 -11.62 13.14 16.07
C SER A 13 -12.75 13.93 16.71
N LEU A 14 -13.01 15.14 16.23
CA LEU A 14 -14.10 16.00 16.71
C LEU A 14 -15.48 15.39 16.46
N LEU A 15 -15.66 14.71 15.34
CA LEU A 15 -16.89 14.02 14.99
C LEU A 15 -17.01 12.63 15.62
N GLN A 16 -15.97 12.17 16.32
CA GLN A 16 -15.91 10.83 16.93
C GLN A 16 -16.11 9.71 15.91
N GLU A 17 -15.74 9.95 14.66
CA GLU A 17 -15.80 8.93 13.62
C GLU A 17 -14.68 7.89 13.83
N PRO A 18 -15.00 6.60 13.75
CA PRO A 18 -13.97 5.57 13.84
C PRO A 18 -13.03 5.66 12.64
N PRO A 19 -11.76 5.24 12.79
CA PRO A 19 -10.86 5.17 11.66
C PRO A 19 -11.37 4.16 10.62
N LEU A 20 -11.10 4.45 9.35
CA LEU A 20 -11.40 3.56 8.25
C LEU A 20 -10.23 2.58 8.04
N HIS A 21 -10.51 1.52 7.33
CA HIS A 21 -9.50 0.56 6.89
C HIS A 21 -9.51 0.52 5.37
N PHE A 22 -8.50 1.11 4.74
CA PHE A 22 -8.36 1.08 3.29
C PHE A 22 -7.65 -0.20 2.87
N VAL A 23 -8.30 -0.93 1.98
CA VAL A 23 -7.78 -2.19 1.43
C VAL A 23 -7.48 -1.92 -0.04
N ILE A 24 -6.19 -1.89 -0.37
CA ILE A 24 -5.69 -1.38 -1.64
C ILE A 24 -5.06 -2.52 -2.43
N SER A 25 -5.47 -2.68 -3.70
CA SER A 25 -4.75 -3.52 -4.65
C SER A 25 -3.88 -2.67 -5.55
N ALA A 26 -2.64 -3.09 -5.75
CA ALA A 26 -1.68 -2.45 -6.65
C ALA A 26 -1.24 -3.44 -7.72
N THR A 27 -1.23 -3.02 -8.98
CA THR A 27 -0.88 -3.90 -10.10
C THR A 27 0.27 -3.38 -10.96
N TRP A 28 0.62 -2.12 -10.83
CA TRP A 28 1.71 -1.53 -11.61
C TRP A 28 3.05 -1.68 -10.92
N GLY A 29 4.06 -2.02 -11.70
CA GLY A 29 5.43 -2.18 -11.25
C GLY A 29 6.37 -1.10 -11.82
N PRO A 30 7.69 -1.36 -11.78
CA PRO A 30 8.71 -0.35 -12.14
C PRO A 30 8.67 0.14 -13.58
N THR A 31 7.98 -0.54 -14.49
CA THR A 31 7.83 -0.08 -15.88
C THR A 31 7.00 1.19 -15.99
N ASP A 32 6.17 1.47 -14.98
CA ASP A 32 5.48 2.76 -14.85
C ASP A 32 5.62 3.22 -13.40
N PRO A 33 6.71 3.90 -13.06
CA PRO A 33 7.01 4.25 -11.67
C PRO A 33 5.99 5.19 -11.05
N THR A 34 5.34 6.04 -11.82
CA THR A 34 4.31 6.94 -11.32
C THR A 34 3.07 6.16 -10.90
N ARG A 35 2.56 5.28 -11.77
CA ARG A 35 1.41 4.42 -11.42
C ARG A 35 1.74 3.48 -10.28
N ALA A 36 2.95 2.94 -10.27
CA ALA A 36 3.40 2.05 -9.19
C ALA A 36 3.38 2.76 -7.83
N MET A 37 3.65 4.06 -7.80
CA MET A 37 3.71 4.83 -6.56
C MET A 37 2.34 5.34 -6.09
N LEU A 38 1.34 5.46 -6.95
CA LEU A 38 0.03 6.02 -6.57
C LEU A 38 -0.60 5.34 -5.36
N PRO A 39 -0.63 4.00 -5.25
CA PRO A 39 -1.19 3.37 -4.06
C PRO A 39 -0.43 3.70 -2.78
N PHE A 40 0.88 3.90 -2.86
CA PHE A 40 1.68 4.32 -1.70
C PHE A 40 1.41 5.77 -1.31
N ILE A 41 1.17 6.64 -2.28
CA ILE A 41 0.82 8.04 -2.00
C ILE A 41 -0.54 8.10 -1.30
N PHE A 42 -1.52 7.35 -1.77
CA PHE A 42 -2.82 7.25 -1.10
C PHE A 42 -2.66 6.69 0.31
N ALA A 43 -1.90 5.60 0.46
CA ALA A 43 -1.66 4.98 1.76
C ALA A 43 -1.01 5.95 2.75
N ALA A 44 -0.04 6.75 2.31
CA ALA A 44 0.59 7.76 3.15
C ALA A 44 -0.42 8.79 3.66
N SER A 45 -1.32 9.26 2.79
CA SER A 45 -2.38 10.18 3.18
C SER A 45 -3.35 9.54 4.16
N ALA A 46 -3.71 8.28 3.95
CA ALA A 46 -4.64 7.56 4.81
C ALA A 46 -4.09 7.41 6.23
N VAL A 47 -2.85 6.96 6.38
CA VAL A 47 -2.27 6.77 7.71
C VAL A 47 -2.00 8.09 8.43
N GLN A 48 -1.69 9.15 7.70
CA GLN A 48 -1.57 10.50 8.27
C GLN A 48 -2.92 11.00 8.82
N ALA A 49 -4.01 10.57 8.21
CA ALA A 49 -5.36 10.87 8.68
C ALA A 49 -5.84 9.96 9.82
N GLY A 50 -5.04 8.99 10.24
CA GLY A 50 -5.35 8.06 11.32
C GLY A 50 -6.01 6.76 10.88
N ASP A 51 -6.10 6.51 9.57
CA ASP A 51 -6.70 5.28 9.05
C ASP A 51 -5.69 4.14 8.98
N GLU A 52 -6.20 2.92 8.93
CA GLU A 52 -5.40 1.72 8.69
C GLU A 52 -5.35 1.43 7.20
N VAL A 53 -4.29 0.76 6.77
CA VAL A 53 -4.09 0.36 5.37
C VAL A 53 -3.62 -1.08 5.29
N THR A 54 -4.28 -1.85 4.44
CA THR A 54 -3.76 -3.11 3.92
C THR A 54 -3.52 -2.91 2.42
N LEU A 55 -2.28 -3.07 1.99
CA LEU A 55 -1.91 -2.88 0.60
C LEU A 55 -1.31 -4.18 0.07
N MET A 56 -1.92 -4.75 -0.97
CA MET A 56 -1.40 -5.95 -1.60
C MET A 56 -0.88 -5.66 -3.00
N LEU A 57 0.34 -6.12 -3.22
CA LEU A 57 1.02 -6.04 -4.52
C LEU A 57 0.65 -7.27 -5.34
N PHE A 58 -0.03 -7.05 -6.46
CA PHE A 58 -0.37 -8.06 -7.46
C PHE A 58 0.36 -7.79 -8.75
N HIS A 59 0.44 -8.80 -9.62
CA HIS A 59 0.96 -8.65 -10.97
C HIS A 59 2.36 -8.01 -10.90
N ASP A 60 2.68 -7.07 -11.76
CA ASP A 60 4.00 -6.44 -11.80
C ASP A 60 4.35 -5.61 -10.56
N ALA A 61 3.38 -5.26 -9.75
CA ALA A 61 3.66 -4.56 -8.50
C ALA A 61 4.53 -5.38 -7.54
N VAL A 62 4.56 -6.71 -7.67
CA VAL A 62 5.40 -7.56 -6.82
C VAL A 62 6.91 -7.32 -6.99
N TYR A 63 7.34 -6.71 -8.10
CA TYR A 63 8.74 -6.32 -8.26
C TYR A 63 9.17 -5.31 -7.18
N MET A 64 8.24 -4.52 -6.66
CA MET A 64 8.55 -3.58 -5.57
C MET A 64 8.76 -4.27 -4.23
N ALA A 65 8.35 -5.54 -4.11
CA ALA A 65 8.60 -6.32 -2.89
C ALA A 65 10.06 -6.72 -2.72
N VAL A 66 10.85 -6.69 -3.78
CA VAL A 66 12.30 -6.95 -3.70
C VAL A 66 12.95 -5.86 -2.86
N GLU A 67 13.82 -6.28 -1.93
CA GLU A 67 14.47 -5.35 -1.00
C GLU A 67 15.12 -4.18 -1.73
N GLY A 68 14.76 -2.97 -1.32
CA GLY A 68 15.28 -1.73 -1.88
C GLY A 68 14.62 -1.28 -3.18
N ALA A 69 13.86 -2.12 -3.86
CA ALA A 69 13.30 -1.79 -5.17
C ALA A 69 12.26 -0.65 -5.10
N GLY A 70 11.34 -0.73 -4.15
CA GLY A 70 10.30 0.29 -4.01
C GLY A 70 10.88 1.67 -3.69
N ALA A 71 11.87 1.72 -2.79
CA ALA A 71 12.50 2.97 -2.38
C ALA A 71 13.31 3.64 -3.51
N LYS A 72 13.71 2.89 -4.54
CA LYS A 72 14.50 3.41 -5.67
C LYS A 72 13.66 3.94 -6.82
N LEU A 73 12.34 3.74 -6.80
CA LEU A 73 11.49 4.26 -7.86
C LEU A 73 11.53 5.78 -7.92
N VAL A 74 11.53 6.31 -9.13
CA VAL A 74 11.50 7.76 -9.38
C VAL A 74 10.21 8.09 -10.13
N PRO A 75 9.11 8.35 -9.41
CA PRO A 75 7.86 8.75 -10.06
C PRO A 75 7.99 10.13 -10.72
N VAL A 76 7.22 10.34 -11.76
CA VAL A 76 7.19 11.63 -12.46
C VAL A 76 6.09 12.50 -11.84
N GLY A 77 6.51 13.54 -11.11
CA GLY A 77 5.64 14.49 -10.44
C GLY A 77 5.52 14.22 -8.94
N PRO A 78 4.88 13.14 -8.48
CA PRO A 78 4.75 12.88 -7.05
C PRO A 78 6.04 12.37 -6.41
N PRO A 79 6.20 12.56 -5.09
CA PRO A 79 7.34 12.00 -4.37
C PRO A 79 7.23 10.49 -4.18
N ASN A 80 8.37 9.84 -3.91
CA ASN A 80 8.38 8.44 -3.50
C ASN A 80 8.00 8.35 -2.01
N ARG A 81 6.93 7.59 -1.72
CA ARG A 81 6.40 7.38 -0.36
C ARG A 81 6.57 5.94 0.12
N TYR A 82 7.33 5.12 -0.60
CA TYR A 82 7.43 3.69 -0.27
C TYR A 82 7.91 3.46 1.15
N GLU A 83 9.02 4.07 1.54
CA GLU A 83 9.63 3.82 2.85
C GLU A 83 8.74 4.30 4.01
N GLU A 84 8.12 5.45 3.86
CA GLU A 84 7.18 6.00 4.83
C GLU A 84 6.02 5.02 5.07
N VAL A 85 5.48 4.45 4.01
CA VAL A 85 4.34 3.52 4.07
C VAL A 85 4.79 2.16 4.60
N ALA A 86 5.88 1.62 4.06
CA ALA A 86 6.37 0.29 4.43
C ALA A 86 6.76 0.20 5.91
N SER A 87 7.22 1.29 6.50
CA SER A 87 7.63 1.33 7.91
C SER A 87 6.52 1.75 8.87
N HIS A 88 5.34 2.10 8.37
CA HIS A 88 4.28 2.64 9.22
C HIS A 88 3.55 1.53 9.97
N PRO A 89 3.33 1.67 11.29
CA PRO A 89 2.71 0.62 12.11
C PRO A 89 1.25 0.32 11.75
N LYS A 90 0.55 1.24 11.11
CA LYS A 90 -0.85 1.05 10.66
C LYS A 90 -0.96 0.48 9.26
N VAL A 91 0.15 0.15 8.61
CA VAL A 91 0.18 -0.44 7.27
C VAL A 91 0.55 -1.91 7.37
N THR A 92 -0.20 -2.74 6.66
CA THR A 92 0.15 -4.13 6.39
C THR A 92 0.38 -4.28 4.89
N LEU A 93 1.61 -4.65 4.50
CA LEU A 93 1.96 -4.89 3.11
C LEU A 93 1.97 -6.38 2.82
N TRP A 94 1.38 -6.73 1.68
CA TRP A 94 1.36 -8.10 1.14
C TRP A 94 1.89 -8.11 -0.28
N ALA A 95 2.49 -9.23 -0.67
CA ALA A 95 2.79 -9.54 -2.07
C ALA A 95 2.15 -10.86 -2.45
N CYS A 96 1.54 -10.89 -3.62
CA CYS A 96 0.90 -12.08 -4.17
C CYS A 96 1.96 -13.15 -4.45
N LYS A 97 1.88 -14.27 -3.75
CA LYS A 97 2.87 -15.35 -3.87
C LYS A 97 2.95 -15.94 -5.28
N PRO A 98 1.84 -16.31 -5.95
CA PRO A 98 1.90 -16.77 -7.34
C PRO A 98 2.51 -15.74 -8.29
N CYS A 99 2.23 -14.46 -8.08
CA CYS A 99 2.80 -13.40 -8.90
C CYS A 99 4.32 -13.30 -8.74
N VAL A 100 4.81 -13.48 -7.52
CA VAL A 100 6.25 -13.53 -7.21
C VAL A 100 6.90 -14.73 -7.89
N GLU A 101 6.30 -15.90 -7.75
CA GLU A 101 6.85 -17.15 -8.29
C GLU A 101 6.94 -17.14 -9.82
N VAL A 102 5.88 -16.73 -10.51
CA VAL A 102 5.84 -16.73 -11.98
C VAL A 102 6.83 -15.74 -12.59
N ARG A 103 7.24 -14.72 -11.83
CA ARG A 103 8.23 -13.74 -12.26
C ARG A 103 9.67 -14.09 -11.85
N GLY A 104 9.88 -15.31 -11.33
CA GLY A 104 11.21 -15.74 -10.94
C GLY A 104 11.77 -15.04 -9.72
N LEU A 105 10.92 -14.46 -8.88
CA LEU A 105 11.34 -13.71 -7.69
C LEU A 105 11.38 -14.54 -6.42
N ALA A 106 11.04 -15.83 -6.48
CA ALA A 106 10.99 -16.69 -5.29
C ALA A 106 12.33 -16.81 -4.57
N GLY A 107 13.45 -16.70 -5.31
CA GLY A 107 14.80 -16.72 -4.73
C GLY A 107 15.34 -15.33 -4.39
N ALA A 108 14.61 -14.27 -4.68
CA ALA A 108 15.05 -12.92 -4.37
C ALA A 108 14.87 -12.60 -2.89
N THR A 109 15.72 -11.71 -2.36
CA THR A 109 15.52 -11.16 -1.02
C THR A 109 14.38 -10.16 -1.06
N LEU A 110 13.29 -10.48 -0.37
CA LEU A 110 12.13 -9.60 -0.28
C LEU A 110 12.25 -8.69 0.95
N ASP A 111 11.58 -7.55 0.87
CA ASP A 111 11.44 -6.64 2.00
C ASP A 111 10.79 -7.39 3.17
N ARG A 112 11.45 -7.42 4.33
CA ARG A 112 11.00 -8.20 5.49
C ARG A 112 9.68 -7.73 6.07
N ARG A 113 9.27 -6.52 5.74
CA ARG A 113 7.99 -5.95 6.19
C ARG A 113 6.81 -6.43 5.35
N ILE A 114 7.08 -7.09 4.23
CA ILE A 114 6.06 -7.59 3.29
C ILE A 114 5.77 -9.05 3.58
N LYS A 115 4.49 -9.36 3.73
CA LYS A 115 4.00 -10.73 3.90
C LYS A 115 3.71 -11.33 2.53
N LEU A 116 3.94 -12.62 2.37
CA LEU A 116 3.50 -13.35 1.18
C LEU A 116 2.10 -13.92 1.41
N GLY A 117 1.23 -13.77 0.44
CA GLY A 117 -0.12 -14.27 0.51
C GLY A 117 -0.79 -14.29 -0.85
N GLY A 118 -2.10 -14.22 -0.87
CA GLY A 118 -2.86 -14.28 -2.10
C GLY A 118 -4.21 -13.59 -1.98
N MET A 119 -5.07 -13.87 -2.96
CA MET A 119 -6.38 -13.24 -3.06
C MET A 119 -7.25 -13.50 -1.82
N ASN A 120 -7.08 -14.65 -1.15
CA ASN A 120 -7.83 -14.94 0.06
C ASN A 120 -7.51 -13.96 1.21
N ASP A 121 -6.26 -13.55 1.32
CA ASP A 121 -5.85 -12.56 2.32
C ASP A 121 -6.42 -11.17 1.99
N PHE A 122 -6.40 -10.80 0.72
CA PHE A 122 -7.01 -9.56 0.25
C PHE A 122 -8.52 -9.57 0.51
N HIS A 123 -9.20 -10.65 0.14
CA HIS A 123 -10.64 -10.81 0.36
C HIS A 123 -10.99 -10.72 1.85
N ALA A 124 -10.23 -11.37 2.71
CA ALA A 124 -10.47 -11.32 4.15
C ALA A 124 -10.38 -9.88 4.68
N ALA A 125 -9.39 -9.11 4.25
CA ALA A 125 -9.28 -7.70 4.64
C ALA A 125 -10.45 -6.86 4.09
N ALA A 126 -10.91 -7.16 2.86
CA ALA A 126 -11.97 -6.43 2.18
C ALA A 126 -13.36 -6.64 2.80
N THR A 127 -13.55 -7.70 3.58
CA THR A 127 -14.85 -8.03 4.19
C THR A 127 -15.08 -7.36 5.54
N GLY A 128 -14.12 -6.62 6.06
CA GLY A 128 -14.28 -5.89 7.32
C GLY A 128 -15.37 -4.80 7.22
N ALA A 129 -16.08 -4.55 8.32
CA ALA A 129 -17.18 -3.58 8.33
C ALA A 129 -16.72 -2.16 8.00
N ASP A 130 -15.50 -1.81 8.40
CA ASP A 130 -14.93 -0.47 8.17
C ASP A 130 -14.03 -0.43 6.93
N ALA A 131 -14.02 -1.49 6.12
CA ALA A 131 -13.16 -1.58 4.95
C ALA A 131 -13.68 -0.74 3.79
N ARG A 132 -12.74 -0.11 3.10
CA ARG A 132 -12.96 0.58 1.82
C ARG A 132 -11.94 0.05 0.84
N VAL A 133 -12.39 -0.55 -0.24
CA VAL A 133 -11.52 -1.17 -1.24
C VAL A 133 -11.19 -0.19 -2.35
N ILE A 134 -9.92 -0.03 -2.64
CA ILE A 134 -9.43 0.81 -3.72
C ILE A 134 -8.48 -0.01 -4.59
N ASN A 135 -8.68 0.07 -5.89
CA ASN A 135 -7.88 -0.68 -6.88
C ASN A 135 -7.05 0.28 -7.73
N TYR A 136 -5.77 -0.01 -7.80
CA TYR A 136 -4.82 0.71 -8.65
C TYR A 136 -4.23 -0.19 -9.72
#